data_a9fb3fa09d7150e3e59d42255a607ed8
#
_entry.id   a9fb3fa09d7150e3e59d42255a607ed8
#
_cell.length_a   1.000
_cell.length_b   1.000
_cell.length_c   1.000
_cell.angle_alpha   90.00
_cell.angle_beta   90.00
_cell.angle_gamma   90.00
#
_symmetry.space_group_name_H-M   'P 1'
#
loop_
_entity.id
_entity.type
_entity.pdbx_description
1 polymer ?
#
loop_
_entity_poly.entity_id
_entity_poly.type
_entity_poly.pdbx_seq_one_letter_code
_entity_poly.pdbx_strand_id
1 'polypeptide(L)'
;MAVNSNKKYAVVTGANRGIGFEICRQLASKGITVVLTARDEKRGLEAVEKLNEESGLSAFVIFHQLDVMDSESVASLAEFVKSQFGKLDILVNNAGILGAIVDRDAFRAAIKAVRAGTDRAKINWNAKSSMTCDLAMEALQTNYYGAKRTTEALLPLLQSSPSPRIVNVSSSMGKLKSIPNEWAKGVLNNAENPTEERIDLVLGEFLKSLEEGTLEAKGWPQFLGAYILSKAAMGAYTKILARKYPSFRINCLCPGFVSTELNFNTGILTIEEGAEGPVMLALLPDDGPSGLFFLRKEASSFEE
;
A
#
# COMPACT_ATOMS: atom_id res chain seq x y z
N MET A 1 -21.78 -26.55 -8.57
CA MET A 1 -21.52 -25.81 -9.82
C MET A 1 -20.05 -25.94 -10.13
N ALA A 2 -19.66 -26.34 -11.34
CA ALA A 2 -18.24 -26.46 -11.70
C ALA A 2 -17.62 -25.05 -11.65
N VAL A 3 -16.64 -24.86 -10.78
CA VAL A 3 -15.85 -23.62 -10.71
C VAL A 3 -15.12 -23.50 -12.04
N ASN A 4 -15.43 -22.46 -12.80
CA ASN A 4 -14.81 -22.20 -14.09
C ASN A 4 -13.32 -21.92 -13.81
N SER A 5 -12.44 -22.90 -14.03
CA SER A 5 -11.03 -22.92 -13.59
C SER A 5 -10.18 -21.77 -14.13
N ASN A 6 -10.68 -21.00 -15.10
CA ASN A 6 -9.97 -19.90 -15.74
C ASN A 6 -10.31 -18.50 -15.19
N LYS A 7 -11.33 -18.34 -14.31
CA LYS A 7 -11.64 -17.01 -13.76
C LYS A 7 -10.67 -16.64 -12.65
N LYS A 8 -10.14 -15.44 -12.72
CA LYS A 8 -9.30 -14.82 -11.67
C LYS A 8 -10.10 -13.80 -10.87
N TYR A 9 -9.84 -13.76 -9.59
CA TYR A 9 -10.49 -12.87 -8.62
C TYR A 9 -9.45 -12.02 -7.92
N ALA A 10 -9.72 -10.72 -7.82
CA ALA A 10 -8.84 -9.75 -7.18
C ALA A 10 -9.58 -8.98 -6.08
N VAL A 11 -8.86 -8.63 -5.01
CA VAL A 11 -9.28 -7.65 -4.00
C VAL A 11 -8.32 -6.48 -4.06
N VAL A 12 -8.85 -5.24 -4.10
CA VAL A 12 -8.06 -4.01 -4.05
C VAL A 12 -8.52 -3.16 -2.88
N THR A 13 -7.64 -2.88 -1.92
CA THR A 13 -8.00 -2.09 -0.75
C THR A 13 -7.89 -0.59 -1.02
N GLY A 14 -8.84 0.23 -0.46
CA GLY A 14 -8.83 1.67 -0.61
C GLY A 14 -9.00 2.13 -2.07
N ALA A 15 -9.93 1.52 -2.79
CA ALA A 15 -10.04 1.62 -4.24
C ALA A 15 -11.15 2.53 -4.76
N ASN A 16 -11.79 3.34 -3.91
CA ASN A 16 -12.85 4.26 -4.34
C ASN A 16 -12.35 5.50 -5.11
N ARG A 17 -11.03 5.70 -5.20
CA ARG A 17 -10.40 6.83 -5.92
C ARG A 17 -8.92 6.58 -6.21
N GLY A 18 -8.33 7.47 -7.02
CA GLY A 18 -6.89 7.50 -7.28
C GLY A 18 -6.34 6.19 -7.85
N ILE A 19 -5.15 5.79 -7.40
CA ILE A 19 -4.44 4.62 -7.93
C ILE A 19 -5.26 3.34 -7.74
N GLY A 20 -5.89 3.14 -6.58
CA GLY A 20 -6.69 1.94 -6.31
C GLY A 20 -7.88 1.78 -7.25
N PHE A 21 -8.58 2.89 -7.57
CA PHE A 21 -9.66 2.92 -8.55
C PHE A 21 -9.18 2.48 -9.93
N GLU A 22 -8.06 3.04 -10.35
CA GLU A 22 -7.49 2.76 -11.66
C GLU A 22 -6.92 1.32 -11.75
N ILE A 23 -6.36 0.78 -10.64
CA ILE A 23 -5.99 -0.64 -10.57
C ILE A 23 -7.22 -1.53 -10.81
N CYS A 24 -8.36 -1.23 -10.19
CA CYS A 24 -9.60 -1.97 -10.41
C CYS A 24 -10.00 -1.90 -11.90
N ARG A 25 -9.98 -0.71 -12.51
CA ARG A 25 -10.33 -0.52 -13.93
C ARG A 25 -9.41 -1.34 -14.84
N GLN A 26 -8.09 -1.26 -14.63
CA GLN A 26 -7.11 -1.98 -15.47
C GLN A 26 -7.18 -3.51 -15.30
N LEU A 27 -7.42 -4.02 -14.09
CA LEU A 27 -7.60 -5.46 -13.87
C LEU A 27 -8.92 -5.95 -14.48
N ALA A 28 -10.00 -5.22 -14.27
CA ALA A 28 -11.32 -5.56 -14.82
C ALA A 28 -11.32 -5.55 -16.37
N SER A 29 -10.62 -4.60 -17.01
CA SER A 29 -10.48 -4.56 -18.48
C SER A 29 -9.70 -5.75 -19.05
N LYS A 30 -9.01 -6.52 -18.19
CA LYS A 30 -8.34 -7.78 -18.56
C LYS A 30 -9.18 -9.03 -18.22
N GLY A 31 -10.46 -8.85 -17.90
CA GLY A 31 -11.40 -9.94 -17.61
C GLY A 31 -11.26 -10.53 -16.19
N ILE A 32 -10.59 -9.82 -15.27
CA ILE A 32 -10.48 -10.23 -13.87
C ILE A 32 -11.66 -9.66 -13.09
N THR A 33 -12.35 -10.49 -12.32
CA THR A 33 -13.37 -10.01 -11.40
C THR A 33 -12.71 -9.36 -10.18
N VAL A 34 -12.97 -8.09 -9.95
CA VAL A 34 -12.34 -7.27 -8.92
C VAL A 34 -13.35 -6.89 -7.84
N VAL A 35 -13.03 -7.18 -6.59
CA VAL A 35 -13.70 -6.62 -5.42
C VAL A 35 -13.04 -5.28 -5.12
N LEU A 36 -13.69 -4.20 -5.52
CA LEU A 36 -13.34 -2.84 -5.17
C LEU A 36 -13.75 -2.60 -3.73
N THR A 37 -12.82 -2.20 -2.87
CA THR A 37 -13.16 -1.94 -1.47
C THR A 37 -12.86 -0.52 -1.03
N ALA A 38 -13.69 -0.01 -0.13
CA ALA A 38 -13.55 1.31 0.47
C ALA A 38 -14.18 1.32 1.88
N ARG A 39 -13.66 2.18 2.76
CA ARG A 39 -14.20 2.36 4.11
C ARG A 39 -15.62 2.98 4.08
N ASP A 40 -15.80 3.96 3.22
CA ASP A 40 -17.08 4.65 3.00
C ASP A 40 -17.87 3.92 1.91
N GLU A 41 -19.02 3.34 2.30
CA GLU A 41 -19.87 2.55 1.41
C GLU A 41 -20.40 3.38 0.24
N LYS A 42 -20.88 4.60 0.50
CA LYS A 42 -21.43 5.48 -0.53
C LYS A 42 -20.41 5.79 -1.60
N ARG A 43 -19.18 6.20 -1.19
CA ARG A 43 -18.09 6.49 -2.14
C ARG A 43 -17.63 5.25 -2.88
N GLY A 44 -17.73 4.07 -2.28
CA GLY A 44 -17.40 2.81 -2.92
C GLY A 44 -18.40 2.46 -4.01
N LEU A 45 -19.70 2.61 -3.74
CA LEU A 45 -20.77 2.39 -4.73
C LEU A 45 -20.67 3.39 -5.89
N GLU A 46 -20.48 4.69 -5.58
CA GLU A 46 -20.24 5.73 -6.60
C GLU A 46 -19.05 5.40 -7.51
N ALA A 47 -17.98 4.82 -6.94
CA ALA A 47 -16.81 4.41 -7.72
C ALA A 47 -17.11 3.24 -8.67
N VAL A 48 -17.90 2.26 -8.24
CA VAL A 48 -18.34 1.16 -9.12
C VAL A 48 -19.24 1.68 -10.23
N GLU A 49 -20.21 2.55 -9.90
CA GLU A 49 -21.10 3.17 -10.89
C GLU A 49 -20.29 3.91 -11.96
N LYS A 50 -19.31 4.72 -11.54
CA LYS A 50 -18.40 5.43 -12.44
C LYS A 50 -17.63 4.48 -13.36
N LEU A 51 -17.09 3.36 -12.84
CA LEU A 51 -16.42 2.35 -13.68
C LEU A 51 -17.36 1.71 -14.70
N ASN A 52 -18.62 1.52 -14.31
CA ASN A 52 -19.63 0.97 -15.21
C ASN A 52 -19.97 1.92 -16.34
N GLU A 53 -20.19 3.20 -16.04
CA GLU A 53 -20.55 4.24 -17.02
C GLU A 53 -19.40 4.53 -17.99
N GLU A 54 -18.18 4.72 -17.47
CA GLU A 54 -17.02 5.12 -18.28
C GLU A 54 -16.41 3.97 -19.10
N SER A 55 -16.55 2.72 -18.65
CA SER A 55 -15.76 1.60 -19.20
C SER A 55 -16.58 0.34 -19.49
N GLY A 56 -17.88 0.31 -19.16
CA GLY A 56 -18.73 -0.88 -19.38
C GLY A 56 -18.29 -2.13 -18.60
N LEU A 57 -17.64 -1.97 -17.44
CA LEU A 57 -17.01 -3.04 -16.67
C LEU A 57 -17.90 -3.64 -15.57
N SER A 58 -19.23 -3.42 -15.63
CA SER A 58 -20.20 -3.88 -14.62
C SER A 58 -20.12 -5.37 -14.29
N ALA A 59 -19.79 -6.19 -15.27
CA ALA A 59 -19.67 -7.63 -15.08
C ALA A 59 -18.40 -8.05 -14.31
N PHE A 60 -17.45 -7.15 -14.12
CA PHE A 60 -16.13 -7.44 -13.56
C PHE A 60 -15.81 -6.70 -12.27
N VAL A 61 -16.63 -5.73 -11.84
CA VAL A 61 -16.35 -4.96 -10.62
C VAL A 61 -17.50 -5.11 -9.63
N ILE A 62 -17.17 -5.52 -8.41
CA ILE A 62 -18.11 -5.69 -7.31
C ILE A 62 -17.62 -4.83 -6.15
N PHE A 63 -18.52 -4.17 -5.44
CA PHE A 63 -18.17 -3.42 -4.23
C PHE A 63 -18.32 -4.29 -2.99
N HIS A 64 -17.39 -4.14 -2.04
CA HIS A 64 -17.53 -4.57 -0.66
C HIS A 64 -16.94 -3.51 0.27
N GLN A 65 -17.69 -3.13 1.31
CA GLN A 65 -17.20 -2.19 2.32
C GLN A 65 -16.03 -2.81 3.08
N LEU A 66 -14.95 -2.03 3.28
CA LEU A 66 -13.78 -2.45 4.04
C LEU A 66 -13.13 -1.28 4.77
N ASP A 67 -13.12 -1.35 6.09
CA ASP A 67 -12.17 -0.62 6.91
C ASP A 67 -11.02 -1.58 7.30
N VAL A 68 -9.83 -1.33 6.77
CA VAL A 68 -8.66 -2.17 7.05
C VAL A 68 -8.18 -2.10 8.51
N MET A 69 -8.65 -1.10 9.27
CA MET A 69 -8.37 -0.97 10.70
C MET A 69 -9.30 -1.82 11.56
N ASP A 70 -10.46 -2.20 11.03
CA ASP A 70 -11.48 -2.96 11.74
C ASP A 70 -11.41 -4.45 11.39
N SER A 71 -11.15 -5.28 12.40
CA SER A 71 -11.02 -6.72 12.25
C SER A 71 -12.33 -7.40 11.83
N GLU A 72 -13.49 -6.87 12.25
CA GLU A 72 -14.80 -7.41 11.87
C GLU A 72 -15.10 -7.11 10.40
N SER A 73 -14.77 -5.89 9.93
CA SER A 73 -14.88 -5.50 8.54
C SER A 73 -13.98 -6.36 7.64
N VAL A 74 -12.76 -6.65 8.08
CA VAL A 74 -11.82 -7.53 7.35
C VAL A 74 -12.33 -8.99 7.32
N ALA A 75 -12.87 -9.49 8.42
CA ALA A 75 -13.47 -10.83 8.47
C ALA A 75 -14.69 -10.95 7.56
N SER A 76 -15.54 -9.91 7.52
CA SER A 76 -16.69 -9.82 6.60
C SER A 76 -16.25 -9.91 5.13
N LEU A 77 -15.19 -9.19 4.74
CA LEU A 77 -14.63 -9.29 3.40
C LEU A 77 -14.14 -10.71 3.09
N ALA A 78 -13.44 -11.35 4.02
CA ALA A 78 -12.94 -12.71 3.82
C ALA A 78 -14.08 -13.72 3.61
N GLU A 79 -15.15 -13.64 4.40
CA GLU A 79 -16.32 -14.50 4.23
C GLU A 79 -17.08 -14.18 2.93
N PHE A 80 -17.18 -12.91 2.55
CA PHE A 80 -17.73 -12.52 1.25
C PHE A 80 -16.97 -13.17 0.09
N VAL A 81 -15.64 -13.02 0.04
CA VAL A 81 -14.80 -13.59 -1.02
C VAL A 81 -14.89 -15.13 -1.04
N LYS A 82 -14.93 -15.76 0.14
CA LYS A 82 -15.09 -17.20 0.29
C LYS A 82 -16.43 -17.68 -0.26
N SER A 83 -17.53 -17.04 0.13
CA SER A 83 -18.89 -17.42 -0.29
C SER A 83 -19.13 -17.19 -1.78
N GLN A 84 -18.59 -16.10 -2.35
CA GLN A 84 -18.80 -15.75 -3.75
C GLN A 84 -17.88 -16.52 -4.71
N PHE A 85 -16.63 -16.78 -4.32
CA PHE A 85 -15.60 -17.24 -5.25
C PHE A 85 -14.87 -18.51 -4.80
N GLY A 86 -14.83 -18.81 -3.51
CA GLY A 86 -14.12 -19.94 -2.93
C GLY A 86 -12.59 -19.84 -2.96
N LYS A 87 -12.03 -18.84 -3.65
CA LYS A 87 -10.59 -18.55 -3.76
C LYS A 87 -10.34 -17.08 -4.01
N LEU A 88 -9.09 -16.65 -3.82
CA LEU A 88 -8.60 -15.33 -4.22
C LEU A 88 -7.28 -15.51 -4.99
N ASP A 89 -7.16 -14.91 -6.18
CA ASP A 89 -5.94 -15.00 -6.98
C ASP A 89 -5.00 -13.79 -6.76
N ILE A 90 -5.56 -12.59 -6.50
CA ILE A 90 -4.81 -11.35 -6.42
C ILE A 90 -5.29 -10.53 -5.21
N LEU A 91 -4.36 -10.15 -4.34
CA LEU A 91 -4.58 -9.13 -3.31
C LEU A 91 -3.71 -7.92 -3.59
N VAL A 92 -4.31 -6.72 -3.69
CA VAL A 92 -3.59 -5.45 -3.78
C VAL A 92 -3.84 -4.64 -2.51
N ASN A 93 -2.86 -4.58 -1.63
CA ASN A 93 -2.86 -3.72 -0.45
C ASN A 93 -2.49 -2.29 -0.88
N ASN A 94 -3.50 -1.49 -1.22
CA ASN A 94 -3.33 -0.13 -1.71
C ASN A 94 -3.78 0.94 -0.69
N ALA A 95 -4.67 0.62 0.23
CA ALA A 95 -5.14 1.57 1.25
C ALA A 95 -3.97 2.23 1.99
N GLY A 96 -4.03 3.55 2.16
CA GLY A 96 -2.98 4.27 2.87
C GLY A 96 -3.29 5.76 3.06
N ILE A 97 -2.72 6.32 4.13
CA ILE A 97 -2.85 7.73 4.54
C ILE A 97 -1.48 8.30 4.94
N LEU A 98 -1.35 9.62 5.02
CA LEU A 98 -0.10 10.30 5.39
C LEU A 98 0.20 10.26 6.90
N GLY A 99 -0.82 10.27 7.75
CA GLY A 99 -0.65 10.30 9.20
C GLY A 99 -0.02 11.60 9.72
N ALA A 100 -0.32 12.70 9.06
CA ALA A 100 0.15 14.03 9.44
C ALA A 100 -0.79 15.10 8.90
N ILE A 101 -0.87 16.22 9.60
CA ILE A 101 -1.46 17.47 9.08
C ILE A 101 -0.39 18.14 8.23
N VAL A 102 -0.67 18.38 6.96
CA VAL A 102 0.26 19.02 6.02
C VAL A 102 -0.30 20.38 5.63
N ASP A 103 0.54 21.40 5.74
CA ASP A 103 0.25 22.72 5.14
C ASP A 103 0.28 22.56 3.61
N ARG A 104 -0.91 22.51 3.01
CA ARG A 104 -1.10 22.21 1.59
C ARG A 104 -0.45 23.25 0.69
N ASP A 105 -0.55 24.51 1.05
CA ASP A 105 -0.03 25.62 0.23
C ASP A 105 1.49 25.71 0.33
N ALA A 106 2.03 25.58 1.54
CA ALA A 106 3.48 25.49 1.76
C ALA A 106 4.08 24.23 1.09
N PHE A 107 3.38 23.10 1.10
CA PHE A 107 3.81 21.87 0.41
C PHE A 107 3.81 22.06 -1.12
N ARG A 108 2.72 22.60 -1.69
CA ARG A 108 2.62 22.91 -3.12
C ARG A 108 3.70 23.88 -3.59
N ALA A 109 3.94 24.95 -2.81
CA ALA A 109 5.00 25.91 -3.09
C ALA A 109 6.38 25.24 -3.08
N ALA A 110 6.65 24.37 -2.11
CA ALA A 110 7.90 23.61 -2.03
C ALA A 110 8.10 22.68 -3.24
N ILE A 111 7.08 21.94 -3.63
CA ILE A 111 7.15 21.08 -4.82
C ILE A 111 7.38 21.90 -6.10
N LYS A 112 6.71 23.07 -6.23
CA LYS A 112 6.93 23.99 -7.35
C LYS A 112 8.37 24.50 -7.39
N ALA A 113 8.94 24.85 -6.24
CA ALA A 113 10.34 25.29 -6.13
C ALA A 113 11.32 24.20 -6.54
N VAL A 114 11.10 22.94 -6.08
CA VAL A 114 11.92 21.77 -6.51
C VAL A 114 11.87 21.60 -8.01
N ARG A 115 10.70 21.68 -8.63
CA ARG A 115 10.56 21.59 -10.10
C ARG A 115 11.24 22.73 -10.85
N ALA A 116 11.34 23.89 -10.23
CA ALA A 116 12.06 25.05 -10.78
C ALA A 116 13.59 24.99 -10.54
N GLY A 117 14.10 23.87 -9.99
CA GLY A 117 15.52 23.65 -9.80
C GLY A 117 16.04 23.92 -8.38
N THR A 118 15.18 24.22 -7.42
CA THR A 118 15.60 24.32 -6.02
C THR A 118 15.99 22.93 -5.50
N ASP A 119 17.16 22.83 -4.89
CA ASP A 119 17.60 21.58 -4.25
C ASP A 119 16.63 21.18 -3.14
N ARG A 120 16.13 19.95 -3.21
CA ARG A 120 15.19 19.37 -2.23
C ARG A 120 15.76 19.42 -0.80
N ALA A 121 17.08 19.26 -0.64
CA ALA A 121 17.76 19.29 0.66
C ALA A 121 17.72 20.68 1.33
N LYS A 122 17.53 21.75 0.55
CA LYS A 122 17.43 23.13 1.07
C LYS A 122 16.03 23.49 1.57
N ILE A 123 15.04 22.63 1.39
CA ILE A 123 13.67 22.87 1.83
C ILE A 123 13.50 22.34 3.25
N ASN A 124 13.05 23.21 4.15
CA ASN A 124 12.64 22.78 5.49
C ASN A 124 11.28 22.06 5.42
N TRP A 125 11.33 20.75 5.18
CA TRP A 125 10.15 19.88 5.11
C TRP A 125 9.45 19.76 6.46
N ASN A 126 10.20 19.73 7.56
CA ASN A 126 9.64 19.57 8.91
C ASN A 126 8.68 20.71 9.29
N ALA A 127 8.93 21.93 8.82
CA ALA A 127 8.04 23.07 9.05
C ALA A 127 6.72 22.99 8.23
N LYS A 128 6.54 22.01 7.36
CA LYS A 128 5.37 21.91 6.47
C LYS A 128 4.36 20.87 6.90
N SER A 129 4.64 20.14 7.96
CA SER A 129 3.72 19.15 8.53
C SER A 129 3.85 19.08 10.03
N SER A 130 2.77 18.69 10.69
CA SER A 130 2.75 18.31 12.11
C SER A 130 2.16 16.91 12.24
N MET A 131 2.66 16.16 13.20
CA MET A 131 2.26 14.77 13.46
C MET A 131 1.94 14.65 14.95
N THR A 132 0.73 14.19 15.28
CA THR A 132 0.33 13.80 16.63
C THR A 132 0.47 12.29 16.79
N CYS A 133 0.47 11.80 18.03
CA CYS A 133 0.47 10.36 18.29
C CYS A 133 -0.71 9.65 17.67
N ASP A 134 -1.92 10.25 17.72
CA ASP A 134 -3.13 9.67 17.12
C ASP A 134 -3.01 9.53 15.60
N LEU A 135 -2.54 10.57 14.92
CA LEU A 135 -2.32 10.55 13.46
C LEU A 135 -1.25 9.54 13.05
N ALA A 136 -0.16 9.48 13.83
CA ALA A 136 0.90 8.50 13.61
C ALA A 136 0.37 7.07 13.78
N MET A 137 -0.37 6.82 14.85
CA MET A 137 -1.00 5.53 15.12
C MET A 137 -1.97 5.15 14.00
N GLU A 138 -2.86 6.07 13.58
CA GLU A 138 -3.80 5.83 12.48
C GLU A 138 -3.06 5.44 11.19
N ALA A 139 -1.93 6.12 10.87
CA ALA A 139 -1.14 5.78 9.70
C ALA A 139 -0.51 4.39 9.77
N LEU A 140 0.07 4.02 10.92
CA LEU A 140 0.62 2.68 11.12
C LEU A 140 -0.48 1.62 11.04
N GLN A 141 -1.64 1.86 11.68
CA GLN A 141 -2.78 0.95 11.70
C GLN A 141 -3.39 0.77 10.30
N THR A 142 -3.46 1.84 9.50
CA THR A 142 -3.98 1.75 8.12
C THR A 142 -2.97 1.14 7.16
N ASN A 143 -1.74 1.70 7.11
CA ASN A 143 -0.80 1.41 6.02
C ASN A 143 -0.10 0.06 6.19
N TYR A 144 0.30 -0.29 7.42
CA TYR A 144 1.03 -1.53 7.72
C TYR A 144 0.12 -2.59 8.34
N TYR A 145 -0.45 -2.32 9.51
CA TYR A 145 -1.27 -3.31 10.21
C TYR A 145 -2.55 -3.66 9.43
N GLY A 146 -3.13 -2.70 8.72
CA GLY A 146 -4.28 -2.93 7.85
C GLY A 146 -3.95 -3.86 6.68
N ALA A 147 -2.80 -3.66 6.02
CA ALA A 147 -2.32 -4.55 4.98
C ALA A 147 -2.00 -5.95 5.54
N LYS A 148 -1.36 -6.04 6.71
CA LYS A 148 -1.08 -7.30 7.42
C LYS A 148 -2.36 -8.04 7.74
N ARG A 149 -3.29 -7.41 8.44
CA ARG A 149 -4.59 -7.99 8.85
C ARG A 149 -5.40 -8.47 7.65
N THR A 150 -5.48 -7.67 6.59
CA THR A 150 -6.19 -8.05 5.36
C THR A 150 -5.54 -9.24 4.68
N THR A 151 -4.20 -9.26 4.62
CA THR A 151 -3.45 -10.38 4.04
C THR A 151 -3.68 -11.66 4.83
N GLU A 152 -3.58 -11.61 6.17
CA GLU A 152 -3.76 -12.78 7.05
C GLU A 152 -5.17 -13.36 6.93
N ALA A 153 -6.20 -12.52 6.90
CA ALA A 153 -7.59 -12.96 6.76
C ALA A 153 -7.89 -13.60 5.40
N LEU A 154 -7.27 -13.09 4.33
CA LEU A 154 -7.46 -13.61 2.97
C LEU A 154 -6.47 -14.71 2.58
N LEU A 155 -5.49 -15.01 3.43
CA LEU A 155 -4.45 -16.01 3.15
C LEU A 155 -4.99 -17.40 2.81
N PRO A 156 -5.99 -17.97 3.54
CA PRO A 156 -6.54 -19.27 3.17
C PRO A 156 -7.15 -19.31 1.76
N LEU A 157 -7.72 -18.18 1.31
CA LEU A 157 -8.30 -18.06 -0.02
C LEU A 157 -7.23 -17.89 -1.11
N LEU A 158 -6.14 -17.17 -0.79
CA LEU A 158 -4.97 -17.07 -1.65
C LEU A 158 -4.29 -18.45 -1.80
N GLN A 159 -4.19 -19.23 -0.74
CA GLN A 159 -3.66 -20.61 -0.79
C GLN A 159 -4.53 -21.55 -1.63
N SER A 160 -5.82 -21.23 -1.82
CA SER A 160 -6.73 -21.98 -2.69
C SER A 160 -6.57 -21.62 -4.18
N SER A 161 -5.79 -20.58 -4.50
CA SER A 161 -5.46 -20.23 -5.89
C SER A 161 -4.27 -21.06 -6.39
N PRO A 162 -4.29 -21.48 -7.66
CA PRO A 162 -3.12 -22.11 -8.27
C PRO A 162 -1.97 -21.12 -8.54
N SER A 163 -2.25 -19.81 -8.48
CA SER A 163 -1.33 -18.76 -8.93
C SER A 163 -1.56 -17.47 -8.13
N PRO A 164 -1.27 -17.47 -6.79
CA PRO A 164 -1.58 -16.34 -5.92
C PRO A 164 -0.59 -15.20 -6.04
N ARG A 165 -1.11 -13.96 -5.99
CA ARG A 165 -0.34 -12.71 -6.07
C ARG A 165 -0.70 -11.79 -4.90
N ILE A 166 0.31 -11.20 -4.27
CA ILE A 166 0.12 -10.11 -3.29
C ILE A 166 0.97 -8.94 -3.75
N VAL A 167 0.32 -7.79 -3.91
CA VAL A 167 0.97 -6.53 -4.30
C VAL A 167 0.78 -5.51 -3.18
N ASN A 168 1.88 -5.08 -2.57
CA ASN A 168 1.89 -4.08 -1.52
C ASN A 168 2.27 -2.71 -2.10
N VAL A 169 1.32 -1.77 -2.16
CA VAL A 169 1.57 -0.41 -2.66
C VAL A 169 2.26 0.41 -1.58
N SER A 170 3.59 0.47 -1.69
CA SER A 170 4.47 1.21 -0.80
C SER A 170 4.83 2.60 -1.38
N SER A 171 6.04 3.07 -1.11
CA SER A 171 6.56 4.37 -1.55
C SER A 171 8.08 4.33 -1.57
N SER A 172 8.71 5.13 -2.42
CA SER A 172 10.14 5.40 -2.34
C SER A 172 10.55 6.06 -1.02
N MET A 173 9.61 6.74 -0.34
CA MET A 173 9.83 7.25 1.02
C MET A 173 9.98 6.13 2.05
N GLY A 174 9.45 4.93 1.81
CA GLY A 174 9.65 3.75 2.66
C GLY A 174 10.96 3.01 2.43
N LYS A 175 11.85 3.50 1.57
CA LYS A 175 13.20 2.95 1.44
C LYS A 175 14.01 3.26 2.69
N LEU A 176 14.91 2.35 3.07
CA LEU A 176 15.65 2.44 4.33
C LEU A 176 16.54 3.68 4.41
N LYS A 177 17.00 4.22 3.29
CA LYS A 177 17.73 5.51 3.26
C LYS A 177 16.94 6.70 3.83
N SER A 178 15.62 6.59 3.86
CA SER A 178 14.74 7.64 4.44
C SER A 178 14.64 7.55 5.97
N ILE A 179 15.26 6.56 6.60
CA ILE A 179 15.26 6.33 8.04
C ILE A 179 16.66 6.62 8.57
N PRO A 180 16.93 7.79 9.20
CA PRO A 180 18.24 8.10 9.75
C PRO A 180 18.64 7.21 10.95
N ASN A 181 17.66 6.65 11.69
CA ASN A 181 17.90 5.78 12.82
C ASN A 181 18.54 4.46 12.38
N GLU A 182 19.84 4.28 12.63
CA GLU A 182 20.61 3.12 12.18
C GLU A 182 20.16 1.79 12.80
N TRP A 183 19.71 1.82 14.08
CA TRP A 183 19.15 0.63 14.71
C TRP A 183 17.86 0.17 13.99
N ALA A 184 16.91 1.07 13.78
CA ALA A 184 15.68 0.77 13.09
C ALA A 184 15.92 0.27 11.66
N LYS A 185 16.86 0.94 10.95
CA LYS A 185 17.31 0.53 9.62
C LYS A 185 17.86 -0.89 9.62
N GLY A 186 18.75 -1.22 10.56
CA GLY A 186 19.32 -2.55 10.71
C GLY A 186 18.28 -3.63 11.02
N VAL A 187 17.28 -3.31 11.86
CA VAL A 187 16.19 -4.24 12.20
C VAL A 187 15.30 -4.50 10.97
N LEU A 188 14.90 -3.47 10.24
CA LEU A 188 14.03 -3.60 9.06
C LEU A 188 14.74 -4.20 7.85
N ASN A 189 16.08 -4.07 7.77
CA ASN A 189 16.88 -4.65 6.68
C ASN A 189 17.33 -6.10 6.96
N ASN A 190 17.14 -6.57 8.18
CA ASN A 190 17.69 -7.88 8.57
C ASN A 190 17.24 -9.00 7.64
N ALA A 191 18.16 -9.39 6.76
CA ALA A 191 17.94 -10.43 5.77
C ALA A 191 18.01 -11.85 6.35
N GLU A 192 18.71 -12.05 7.47
CA GLU A 192 18.95 -13.37 8.04
C GLU A 192 17.77 -13.87 8.87
N ASN A 193 17.15 -12.98 9.66
CA ASN A 193 16.04 -13.33 10.54
C ASN A 193 14.98 -12.24 10.61
N PRO A 194 14.26 -11.96 9.50
CA PRO A 194 13.18 -11.00 9.51
C PRO A 194 11.96 -11.61 10.19
N THR A 195 11.42 -10.96 11.23
CA THR A 195 10.16 -11.35 11.89
C THR A 195 9.24 -10.18 12.04
N GLU A 196 7.94 -10.46 12.15
CA GLU A 196 6.92 -9.44 12.31
C GLU A 196 7.07 -8.71 13.66
N GLU A 197 7.46 -9.44 14.72
CA GLU A 197 7.71 -8.87 16.05
C GLU A 197 8.83 -7.82 16.03
N ARG A 198 9.82 -7.99 15.16
CA ARG A 198 10.90 -7.01 14.99
C ARG A 198 10.41 -5.74 14.30
N ILE A 199 9.49 -5.87 13.34
CA ILE A 199 8.83 -4.70 12.76
C ILE A 199 8.02 -3.98 13.83
N ASP A 200 7.22 -4.72 14.60
CA ASP A 200 6.39 -4.17 15.68
C ASP A 200 7.23 -3.44 16.73
N LEU A 201 8.41 -3.98 17.07
CA LEU A 201 9.37 -3.33 17.98
C LEU A 201 9.83 -1.97 17.43
N VAL A 202 10.19 -1.88 16.16
CA VAL A 202 10.61 -0.61 15.53
C VAL A 202 9.48 0.42 15.56
N LEU A 203 8.27 0.01 15.20
CA LEU A 203 7.11 0.90 15.19
C LEU A 203 6.72 1.36 16.59
N GLY A 204 6.82 0.47 17.60
CA GLY A 204 6.59 0.81 19.01
C GLY A 204 7.60 1.82 19.55
N GLU A 205 8.91 1.64 19.27
CA GLU A 205 9.96 2.59 19.67
C GLU A 205 9.82 3.96 18.98
N PHE A 206 9.37 3.98 17.74
CA PHE A 206 9.04 5.24 17.05
C PHE A 206 7.90 5.98 17.75
N LEU A 207 6.78 5.31 18.03
CA LEU A 207 5.63 5.91 18.71
C LEU A 207 6.00 6.43 20.10
N LYS A 208 6.75 5.64 20.87
CA LYS A 208 7.28 6.06 22.17
C LYS A 208 8.15 7.30 22.06
N SER A 209 9.03 7.35 21.06
CA SER A 209 9.88 8.52 20.81
C SER A 209 9.10 9.76 20.39
N LEU A 210 7.98 9.58 19.68
CA LEU A 210 7.07 10.67 19.33
C LEU A 210 6.36 11.22 20.58
N GLU A 211 5.85 10.35 21.43
CA GLU A 211 5.19 10.71 22.70
C GLU A 211 6.15 11.45 23.65
N GLU A 212 7.39 10.99 23.75
CA GLU A 212 8.45 11.60 24.54
C GLU A 212 9.02 12.90 23.92
N GLY A 213 8.67 13.25 22.68
CA GLY A 213 9.26 14.39 21.99
C GLY A 213 10.73 14.24 21.60
N THR A 214 11.21 13.00 21.49
CA THR A 214 12.64 12.65 21.29
C THR A 214 12.97 12.21 19.86
N LEU A 215 12.07 12.41 18.88
CA LEU A 215 12.27 11.95 17.51
C LEU A 215 13.60 12.39 16.91
N GLU A 216 13.93 13.69 17.03
CA GLU A 216 15.18 14.25 16.49
C GLU A 216 16.41 13.64 17.17
N ALA A 217 16.41 13.64 18.50
CA ALA A 217 17.53 13.14 19.29
C ALA A 217 17.83 11.65 19.04
N LYS A 218 16.79 10.86 18.70
CA LYS A 218 16.91 9.43 18.39
C LYS A 218 17.04 9.15 16.88
N GLY A 219 17.16 10.18 16.05
CA GLY A 219 17.34 10.04 14.60
C GLY A 219 16.12 9.50 13.86
N TRP A 220 14.90 9.72 14.35
CA TRP A 220 13.69 9.36 13.63
C TRP A 220 13.33 10.41 12.57
N PRO A 221 12.70 10.01 11.44
CA PRO A 221 12.23 10.96 10.46
C PRO A 221 11.10 11.82 11.03
N GLN A 222 11.27 13.16 11.02
CA GLN A 222 10.27 14.09 11.55
C GLN A 222 9.18 14.40 10.50
N PHE A 223 9.58 14.63 9.24
CA PHE A 223 8.64 14.86 8.15
C PHE A 223 7.99 13.55 7.71
N LEU A 224 6.67 13.43 7.89
CA LEU A 224 5.90 12.23 7.54
C LEU A 224 6.48 10.94 8.14
N GLY A 225 7.01 10.99 9.37
CA GLY A 225 7.72 9.86 9.98
C GLY A 225 6.89 8.59 10.04
N ALA A 226 5.63 8.65 10.48
CA ALA A 226 4.73 7.51 10.52
C ALA A 226 4.46 6.92 9.13
N TYR A 227 4.31 7.76 8.10
CA TYR A 227 4.19 7.32 6.72
C TYR A 227 5.45 6.57 6.26
N ILE A 228 6.62 7.16 6.46
CA ILE A 228 7.92 6.57 6.11
C ILE A 228 8.06 5.19 6.77
N LEU A 229 7.86 5.12 8.09
CA LEU A 229 8.00 3.88 8.86
C LEU A 229 6.97 2.83 8.44
N SER A 230 5.71 3.22 8.20
CA SER A 230 4.67 2.28 7.74
C SER A 230 5.00 1.68 6.37
N LYS A 231 5.56 2.49 5.45
CA LYS A 231 5.95 2.02 4.12
C LYS A 231 7.23 1.19 4.13
N ALA A 232 8.16 1.46 5.05
CA ALA A 232 9.34 0.62 5.29
C ALA A 232 8.95 -0.73 5.94
N ALA A 233 8.06 -0.71 6.93
CA ALA A 233 7.49 -1.91 7.55
C ALA A 233 6.78 -2.81 6.52
N MET A 234 6.01 -2.22 5.61
CA MET A 234 5.38 -2.95 4.49
C MET A 234 6.43 -3.62 3.58
N GLY A 235 7.57 -2.96 3.32
CA GLY A 235 8.69 -3.54 2.58
C GLY A 235 9.31 -4.73 3.31
N ALA A 236 9.59 -4.62 4.61
CA ALA A 236 10.08 -5.71 5.44
C ALA A 236 9.08 -6.89 5.49
N TYR A 237 7.80 -6.61 5.69
CA TYR A 237 6.73 -7.61 5.69
C TYR A 237 6.62 -8.35 4.35
N THR A 238 6.80 -7.65 3.24
CA THR A 238 6.85 -8.27 1.90
C THR A 238 7.93 -9.34 1.81
N LYS A 239 9.13 -9.06 2.33
CA LYS A 239 10.25 -10.02 2.37
C LYS A 239 9.90 -11.24 3.25
N ILE A 240 9.28 -11.01 4.42
CA ILE A 240 8.85 -12.08 5.33
C ILE A 240 7.85 -13.00 4.65
N LEU A 241 6.78 -12.43 4.07
CA LEU A 241 5.75 -13.18 3.39
C LEU A 241 6.29 -13.99 2.21
N ALA A 242 7.15 -13.37 1.39
CA ALA A 242 7.73 -14.05 0.21
C ALA A 242 8.56 -15.28 0.61
N ARG A 243 9.25 -15.24 1.76
CA ARG A 243 9.96 -16.40 2.31
C ARG A 243 9.03 -17.45 2.87
N LYS A 244 7.98 -17.02 3.59
CA LYS A 244 7.00 -17.91 4.21
C LYS A 244 6.14 -18.64 3.17
N TYR A 245 5.90 -17.99 2.01
CA TYR A 245 5.04 -18.50 0.93
C TYR A 245 5.78 -18.49 -0.42
N PRO A 246 6.76 -19.37 -0.66
CA PRO A 246 7.62 -19.34 -1.86
C PRO A 246 6.88 -19.61 -3.17
N SER A 247 5.70 -20.26 -3.11
CA SER A 247 4.83 -20.45 -4.28
C SER A 247 4.05 -19.20 -4.69
N PHE A 248 3.96 -18.18 -3.82
CA PHE A 248 3.28 -16.93 -4.13
C PHE A 248 4.22 -15.94 -4.83
N ARG A 249 3.66 -15.01 -5.61
CA ARG A 249 4.39 -13.84 -6.08
C ARG A 249 4.00 -12.64 -5.22
N ILE A 250 4.86 -12.28 -4.29
CA ILE A 250 4.62 -11.24 -3.29
C ILE A 250 5.66 -10.17 -3.47
N ASN A 251 5.23 -8.99 -3.91
CA ASN A 251 6.14 -7.88 -4.16
C ASN A 251 5.58 -6.57 -3.62
N CYS A 252 6.46 -5.62 -3.38
CA CYS A 252 6.04 -4.28 -3.03
C CYS A 252 6.58 -3.26 -4.04
N LEU A 253 5.92 -2.12 -4.17
CA LEU A 253 6.35 -1.11 -5.12
C LEU A 253 6.04 0.32 -4.64
N CYS A 254 6.82 1.26 -5.20
CA CYS A 254 6.44 2.67 -5.27
C CYS A 254 5.81 2.92 -6.66
N PRO A 255 4.56 3.42 -6.73
CA PRO A 255 3.89 3.71 -8.00
C PRO A 255 4.46 4.94 -8.74
N GLY A 256 5.41 5.64 -8.12
CA GLY A 256 5.92 6.92 -8.58
C GLY A 256 5.22 8.11 -7.90
N PHE A 257 5.53 9.33 -8.33
CA PHE A 257 4.91 10.54 -7.81
C PHE A 257 3.64 10.87 -8.59
N VAL A 258 2.59 10.13 -8.27
CA VAL A 258 1.29 10.16 -8.94
C VAL A 258 0.42 11.30 -8.42
N SER A 259 -0.25 12.05 -9.29
CA SER A 259 -1.18 13.12 -8.92
C SER A 259 -2.44 12.56 -8.28
N THR A 260 -2.55 12.64 -6.97
CA THR A 260 -3.67 12.14 -6.16
C THR A 260 -4.00 13.11 -5.04
N GLU A 261 -5.17 12.95 -4.44
CA GLU A 261 -5.54 13.74 -3.26
C GLU A 261 -4.59 13.55 -2.08
N LEU A 262 -3.95 12.38 -1.96
CA LEU A 262 -2.98 12.09 -0.90
C LEU A 262 -1.82 13.09 -0.88
N ASN A 263 -1.39 13.56 -2.05
CA ASN A 263 -0.32 14.55 -2.19
C ASN A 263 -0.82 15.89 -2.75
N PHE A 264 -2.10 16.20 -2.52
CA PHE A 264 -2.74 17.48 -2.93
C PHE A 264 -2.65 17.74 -4.44
N ASN A 265 -2.69 16.68 -5.24
CA ASN A 265 -2.56 16.69 -6.70
C ASN A 265 -1.26 17.35 -7.21
N THR A 266 -0.16 17.18 -6.43
CA THR A 266 1.17 17.68 -6.82
C THR A 266 2.02 16.63 -7.53
N GLY A 267 1.49 15.46 -7.85
CA GLY A 267 2.20 14.45 -8.62
C GLY A 267 2.47 14.87 -10.06
N ILE A 268 3.41 14.18 -10.72
CA ILE A 268 3.75 14.40 -12.15
C ILE A 268 3.21 13.30 -13.05
N LEU A 269 2.87 12.15 -12.47
CA LEU A 269 2.28 11.03 -13.17
C LEU A 269 0.76 11.07 -13.05
N THR A 270 0.08 10.56 -14.05
CA THR A 270 -1.37 10.34 -13.99
C THR A 270 -1.69 9.12 -13.11
N ILE A 271 -2.96 8.94 -12.74
CA ILE A 271 -3.38 7.75 -12.00
C ILE A 271 -3.24 6.48 -12.85
N GLU A 272 -3.44 6.60 -14.14
CA GLU A 272 -3.27 5.52 -15.12
C GLU A 272 -1.83 5.01 -15.12
N GLU A 273 -0.86 5.91 -15.23
CA GLU A 273 0.56 5.58 -15.14
C GLU A 273 0.93 5.00 -13.76
N GLY A 274 0.32 5.53 -12.70
CA GLY A 274 0.53 5.05 -11.33
C GLY A 274 0.03 3.62 -11.09
N ALA A 275 -1.02 3.21 -11.79
CA ALA A 275 -1.61 1.87 -11.68
C ALA A 275 -0.87 0.81 -12.51
N GLU A 276 -0.09 1.18 -13.51
CA GLU A 276 0.62 0.22 -14.38
C GLU A 276 1.54 -0.74 -13.60
N GLY A 277 2.30 -0.21 -12.66
CA GLY A 277 3.21 -1.03 -11.83
C GLY A 277 2.47 -2.06 -10.97
N PRO A 278 1.50 -1.65 -10.13
CA PRO A 278 0.67 -2.59 -9.38
C PRO A 278 0.00 -3.64 -10.24
N VAL A 279 -0.56 -3.27 -11.40
CA VAL A 279 -1.22 -4.20 -12.32
C VAL A 279 -0.21 -5.16 -12.94
N MET A 280 0.97 -4.69 -13.33
CA MET A 280 2.05 -5.56 -13.81
C MET A 280 2.41 -6.63 -12.77
N LEU A 281 2.59 -6.23 -11.50
CA LEU A 281 2.93 -7.17 -10.41
C LEU A 281 1.77 -8.14 -10.10
N ALA A 282 0.52 -7.68 -10.19
CA ALA A 282 -0.66 -8.52 -10.03
C ALA A 282 -0.80 -9.59 -11.11
N LEU A 283 -0.16 -9.39 -12.26
CA LEU A 283 -0.24 -10.26 -13.44
C LEU A 283 1.08 -10.99 -13.75
N LEU A 284 2.05 -10.97 -12.83
CA LEU A 284 3.31 -11.69 -13.01
C LEU A 284 3.06 -13.17 -13.36
N PRO A 285 3.88 -13.77 -14.22
CA PRO A 285 3.86 -15.20 -14.46
C PRO A 285 4.26 -15.99 -13.20
N ASP A 286 4.05 -17.31 -13.20
CA ASP A 286 4.29 -18.16 -12.02
C ASP A 286 5.78 -18.30 -11.68
N ASP A 287 6.67 -18.09 -12.65
CA ASP A 287 8.12 -18.04 -12.50
C ASP A 287 8.66 -16.61 -12.25
N GLY A 288 7.76 -15.63 -12.13
CA GLY A 288 8.12 -14.24 -11.88
C GLY A 288 8.76 -14.02 -10.51
N PRO A 289 9.35 -12.82 -10.29
CA PRO A 289 10.03 -12.49 -9.05
C PRO A 289 9.09 -12.41 -7.85
N SER A 290 9.64 -12.69 -6.64
CA SER A 290 8.96 -12.56 -5.36
C SER A 290 9.91 -11.99 -4.31
N GLY A 291 9.39 -11.21 -3.36
CA GLY A 291 10.17 -10.60 -2.28
C GLY A 291 10.94 -9.34 -2.70
N LEU A 292 10.61 -8.74 -3.84
CA LEU A 292 11.31 -7.58 -4.37
C LEU A 292 10.54 -6.27 -4.14
N PHE A 293 11.30 -5.17 -4.18
CA PHE A 293 10.80 -3.81 -4.30
C PHE A 293 10.89 -3.34 -5.76
N PHE A 294 9.84 -2.64 -6.22
CA PHE A 294 9.82 -2.04 -7.55
C PHE A 294 9.65 -0.52 -7.46
N LEU A 295 10.33 0.19 -8.32
CA LEU A 295 10.04 1.59 -8.61
C LEU A 295 9.28 1.64 -9.93
N ARG A 296 7.99 1.90 -9.86
CA ARG A 296 7.07 1.74 -10.99
C ARG A 296 7.09 0.29 -11.51
N LYS A 297 7.72 0.04 -12.63
CA LYS A 297 7.80 -1.29 -13.28
C LYS A 297 9.19 -1.93 -13.20
N GLU A 298 10.17 -1.22 -12.65
CA GLU A 298 11.54 -1.68 -12.58
C GLU A 298 11.91 -2.19 -11.21
N ALA A 299 12.59 -3.33 -11.14
CA ALA A 299 13.10 -3.84 -9.88
C ALA A 299 14.12 -2.86 -9.27
N SER A 300 14.05 -2.65 -7.99
CA SER A 300 14.86 -1.68 -7.24
C SER A 300 15.23 -2.22 -5.87
N SER A 301 16.12 -1.54 -5.17
CA SER A 301 16.49 -1.90 -3.80
C SER A 301 15.45 -1.39 -2.79
N PHE A 302 15.30 -2.11 -1.68
CA PHE A 302 14.63 -1.60 -0.48
C PHE A 302 15.48 -0.55 0.26
N GLU A 303 16.77 -0.54 0.02
CA GLU A 303 17.75 0.27 0.78
C GLU A 303 17.92 1.67 0.20
N GLU A 304 18.09 1.76 -1.14
CA GLU A 304 18.47 2.99 -1.86
C GLU A 304 17.34 3.59 -2.70
#